data_bb1edb0277c2f24a48c17d935d6d6713
#
_entry.id   bb1edb0277c2f24a48c17d935d6d6713
#
_cell.length_a   1.000
_cell.length_b   1.000
_cell.length_c   1.000
_cell.angle_alpha   90.00
_cell.angle_beta   90.00
_cell.angle_gamma   90.00
#
_symmetry.space_group_name_H-M   'P 1'
#
loop_
_entity.id
_entity.type
_entity.pdbx_description
1 polymer ?
#
loop_
_entity_poly.entity_id
_entity_poly.type
_entity_poly.pdbx_seq_one_letter_code
_entity_poly.pdbx_strand_id
1 'polypeptide(L)'
;MSPTRTWKRPRTGRLIALAAAGLMLAGCANAISGQAVKVGAAAGTGSSATAAAGPSGPKTGVTPADVTVGNDGRTQSDTLAKNTIEDLYDYYGQIFQKDFGKAFTPAKALISYDSAVKDGPTVCGRSLYRSVNASYNPCADTIVWDRGQLLPDLTRQVGILAAPTVLSHEMGHLVQNRLGVKTDDVLLLEEQADCYAGGYWRWVADGNSKYFDLNQTAGIRMVLSAMMTTGDPVGTTTSAQDAHGSGFDRSYSFTLGFSNGALRCSKITSAEVKARITETGFTDPPQNFGNVAITDKFLAQIATVANSYFAQTVKGYRPPTLTPFTGKTGPVCNGAPTQFPVGYCQATNTITYNLAELARIGTPNAGFKSNNGDFSAVLILVSRYGLAAQATSGGTSVGNQSGLRGLCYAGSWASWMRTARGPDKLKLSPNDLNKAVYEVLASPIPATDANGMSSAAVIDQVQSLYIGVVFGAGQCYDFYSS
;
A
#
# COMPACT_ATOMS: atom_id res chain seq x y z
N MET A 1 75.03 15.36 22.64
CA MET A 1 76.06 14.82 21.74
C MET A 1 75.39 14.44 20.44
N SER A 2 75.57 15.28 19.42
CA SER A 2 75.34 14.99 17.99
C SER A 2 76.32 13.89 17.53
N PRO A 3 76.10 13.26 16.36
CA PRO A 3 76.16 13.97 15.09
C PRO A 3 75.16 13.51 13.98
N THR A 4 74.94 14.46 13.17
CA THR A 4 74.51 14.53 11.79
C THR A 4 75.04 13.49 10.81
N ARG A 5 74.23 13.09 9.83
CA ARG A 5 74.70 12.85 8.45
C ARG A 5 73.60 13.09 7.40
N THR A 6 73.89 14.04 6.56
CA THR A 6 73.31 14.40 5.30
C THR A 6 73.66 13.40 4.20
N TRP A 7 72.72 13.10 3.27
CA TRP A 7 73.09 12.79 1.89
C TRP A 7 71.99 13.14 0.86
N LYS A 8 72.45 13.55 -0.30
CA LYS A 8 71.93 14.36 -1.39
C LYS A 8 70.87 13.72 -2.29
N ARG A 9 70.04 14.57 -2.92
CA ARG A 9 69.17 14.30 -4.06
C ARG A 9 70.00 13.97 -5.33
N PRO A 10 69.31 13.32 -6.35
CA PRO A 10 69.26 13.97 -7.66
C PRO A 10 67.83 14.15 -8.19
N ARG A 11 67.74 15.20 -9.02
CA ARG A 11 66.56 15.60 -9.82
C ARG A 11 66.45 14.72 -11.05
N THR A 12 65.20 14.29 -11.37
CA THR A 12 64.77 14.20 -12.77
C THR A 12 63.28 14.48 -12.82
N GLY A 13 62.92 15.45 -13.62
CA GLY A 13 61.54 15.89 -13.81
C GLY A 13 60.75 14.95 -14.72
N ARG A 14 59.48 14.88 -14.49
CA ARG A 14 58.44 14.56 -15.48
C ARG A 14 57.19 15.33 -15.14
N LEU A 15 56.75 16.13 -16.08
CA LEU A 15 55.43 16.75 -16.16
C LEU A 15 54.37 15.69 -16.11
N ILE A 16 53.45 15.77 -15.17
CA ILE A 16 52.18 15.04 -15.23
C ILE A 16 51.07 16.07 -15.10
N ALA A 17 50.21 16.06 -16.12
CA ALA A 17 49.03 16.90 -16.26
C ALA A 17 48.05 16.74 -15.09
N LEU A 18 47.60 17.85 -14.53
CA LEU A 18 46.45 17.87 -13.63
C LEU A 18 45.17 17.58 -14.44
N ALA A 19 44.65 16.39 -14.33
CA ALA A 19 43.26 16.12 -14.64
C ALA A 19 42.43 16.44 -13.39
N ALA A 20 41.63 17.48 -13.46
CA ALA A 20 40.61 17.80 -12.45
C ALA A 20 39.52 16.74 -12.49
N ALA A 21 39.57 15.78 -11.55
CA ALA A 21 38.47 14.88 -11.31
C ALA A 21 37.43 15.63 -10.46
N GLY A 22 36.35 16.07 -11.09
CA GLY A 22 35.15 16.53 -10.41
C GLY A 22 34.55 15.36 -9.61
N LEU A 23 34.59 15.42 -8.29
CA LEU A 23 33.79 14.55 -7.44
C LEU A 23 32.30 14.91 -7.64
N MET A 24 31.61 14.16 -8.45
CA MET A 24 30.18 14.09 -8.38
C MET A 24 29.84 13.39 -7.06
N LEU A 25 29.28 14.14 -6.13
CA LEU A 25 28.55 13.59 -4.99
C LEU A 25 27.29 12.89 -5.53
N ALA A 26 27.44 11.64 -5.91
CA ALA A 26 26.30 10.74 -6.09
C ALA A 26 25.70 10.50 -4.70
N GLY A 27 24.61 11.20 -4.40
CA GLY A 27 23.73 10.86 -3.28
C GLY A 27 23.30 9.41 -3.47
N CYS A 28 23.73 8.54 -2.57
CA CYS A 28 23.23 7.17 -2.50
C CYS A 28 21.73 7.20 -2.17
N ALA A 29 20.89 7.32 -3.18
CA ALA A 29 19.57 6.72 -3.11
C ALA A 29 19.85 5.22 -3.08
N ASN A 30 19.52 4.55 -1.99
CA ASN A 30 19.54 3.10 -1.90
C ASN A 30 18.56 2.58 -2.96
N ALA A 31 19.05 2.27 -4.14
CA ALA A 31 18.29 1.55 -5.14
C ALA A 31 18.10 0.14 -4.58
N ILE A 32 16.88 -0.17 -4.20
CA ILE A 32 16.49 -1.55 -3.92
C ILE A 32 16.72 -2.30 -5.22
N SER A 33 17.62 -3.28 -5.20
CA SER A 33 17.93 -4.13 -6.36
C SER A 33 16.81 -5.16 -6.57
N GLY A 34 15.59 -4.67 -6.81
CA GLY A 34 14.44 -5.44 -7.24
C GLY A 34 13.85 -4.76 -8.47
N GLN A 35 13.72 -5.48 -9.57
CA GLN A 35 12.91 -4.97 -10.68
C GLN A 35 11.45 -5.00 -10.24
N ALA A 36 10.75 -3.88 -10.36
CA ALA A 36 9.30 -3.89 -10.29
C ALA A 36 8.81 -4.86 -11.37
N VAL A 37 8.20 -5.95 -10.95
CA VAL A 37 7.62 -6.89 -11.90
C VAL A 37 6.40 -6.19 -12.47
N LYS A 38 6.42 -5.89 -13.77
CA LYS A 38 5.21 -5.46 -14.47
C LYS A 38 4.21 -6.59 -14.27
N VAL A 39 3.20 -6.36 -13.45
CA VAL A 39 2.05 -7.24 -13.43
C VAL A 39 1.48 -7.11 -14.81
N GLY A 40 1.74 -8.11 -15.65
CA GLY A 40 1.11 -8.15 -16.94
C GLY A 40 -0.36 -7.99 -16.66
N ALA A 41 -1.00 -6.99 -17.28
CA ALA A 41 -2.41 -7.11 -17.53
C ALA A 41 -2.54 -8.54 -18.04
N ALA A 42 -3.12 -9.43 -17.23
CA ALA A 42 -3.40 -10.77 -17.69
C ALA A 42 -4.04 -10.53 -19.05
N ALA A 43 -3.45 -11.09 -20.09
CA ALA A 43 -3.99 -11.01 -21.44
C ALA A 43 -5.32 -11.76 -21.42
N GLY A 44 -6.28 -11.23 -20.69
CA GLY A 44 -7.70 -11.49 -20.66
C GLY A 44 -8.28 -10.56 -21.68
N THR A 45 -8.40 -11.06 -22.87
CA THR A 45 -9.21 -10.48 -23.95
C THR A 45 -10.54 -9.98 -23.37
N GLY A 46 -10.68 -8.65 -23.28
CA GLY A 46 -11.97 -7.97 -23.25
C GLY A 46 -12.86 -8.24 -22.03
N SER A 47 -12.61 -7.56 -20.92
CA SER A 47 -13.69 -7.32 -19.94
C SER A 47 -13.35 -6.19 -18.96
N SER A 48 -13.11 -4.98 -19.42
CA SER A 48 -12.65 -3.92 -18.52
C SER A 48 -13.77 -3.05 -17.91
N ALA A 49 -14.96 -3.04 -18.47
CA ALA A 49 -16.03 -2.17 -17.94
C ALA A 49 -17.12 -2.92 -17.15
N THR A 50 -17.40 -4.17 -17.46
CA THR A 50 -18.44 -4.98 -16.78
C THR A 50 -17.94 -5.61 -15.47
N ALA A 51 -16.67 -5.95 -15.34
CA ALA A 51 -16.09 -6.46 -14.10
C ALA A 51 -15.99 -5.40 -12.97
N ALA A 52 -16.02 -4.11 -13.32
CA ALA A 52 -16.01 -3.03 -12.35
C ALA A 52 -17.37 -2.85 -11.63
N ALA A 53 -18.47 -3.26 -12.23
CA ALA A 53 -19.84 -3.03 -11.74
C ALA A 53 -20.54 -4.27 -11.18
N GLY A 54 -19.86 -5.42 -11.10
CA GLY A 54 -20.42 -6.68 -10.58
C GLY A 54 -20.70 -6.63 -9.08
N PRO A 55 -21.38 -7.66 -8.53
CA PRO A 55 -21.63 -7.79 -7.11
C PRO A 55 -20.31 -7.96 -6.34
N SER A 56 -20.37 -7.65 -5.04
CA SER A 56 -19.25 -7.89 -4.11
C SER A 56 -19.81 -8.26 -2.74
N GLY A 57 -19.29 -9.33 -2.18
CA GLY A 57 -19.75 -9.87 -0.92
C GLY A 57 -20.13 -11.35 -1.00
N PRO A 58 -20.80 -11.88 0.03
CA PRO A 58 -21.30 -13.23 0.00
C PRO A 58 -22.33 -13.45 -1.12
N LYS A 59 -22.18 -14.52 -1.87
CA LYS A 59 -23.14 -14.93 -2.90
C LYS A 59 -24.47 -15.34 -2.27
N THR A 60 -25.58 -14.95 -2.88
CA THR A 60 -26.92 -15.33 -2.45
C THR A 60 -27.30 -16.71 -2.98
N GLY A 61 -28.15 -17.45 -2.21
CA GLY A 61 -28.64 -18.76 -2.64
C GLY A 61 -27.61 -19.90 -2.59
N VAL A 62 -26.43 -19.67 -2.04
CA VAL A 62 -25.42 -20.72 -1.84
C VAL A 62 -25.64 -21.40 -0.50
N THR A 63 -25.61 -22.73 -0.48
CA THR A 63 -25.65 -23.48 0.77
C THR A 63 -24.42 -23.16 1.60
N PRO A 64 -24.58 -22.76 2.89
CA PRO A 64 -23.45 -22.50 3.78
C PRO A 64 -22.50 -23.69 3.89
N ALA A 65 -21.24 -23.40 4.15
CA ALA A 65 -20.20 -24.40 4.35
C ALA A 65 -20.50 -25.30 5.56
N ASP A 66 -20.25 -26.60 5.40
CA ASP A 66 -20.41 -27.61 6.45
C ASP A 66 -19.08 -28.05 7.03
N VAL A 67 -18.24 -27.06 7.42
CA VAL A 67 -16.98 -27.34 8.12
C VAL A 67 -17.22 -27.46 9.62
N THR A 68 -16.59 -28.46 10.24
CA THR A 68 -16.69 -28.69 11.68
C THR A 68 -15.94 -27.61 12.46
N VAL A 69 -16.63 -26.93 13.36
CA VAL A 69 -16.10 -25.86 14.19
C VAL A 69 -16.40 -26.15 15.66
N GLY A 70 -15.36 -26.18 16.49
CA GLY A 70 -15.50 -26.24 17.93
C GLY A 70 -16.13 -24.96 18.48
N ASN A 71 -17.05 -25.12 19.47
CA ASN A 71 -17.75 -24.00 20.09
C ASN A 71 -18.52 -23.10 19.09
N ASP A 72 -19.05 -23.68 18.01
CA ASP A 72 -19.83 -22.99 16.98
C ASP A 72 -21.07 -22.31 17.60
N GLY A 73 -21.13 -20.98 17.53
CA GLY A 73 -22.27 -20.19 18.01
C GLY A 73 -23.43 -20.15 17.02
N ARG A 74 -23.24 -20.67 15.79
CA ARG A 74 -24.22 -20.64 14.69
C ARG A 74 -24.69 -19.22 14.35
N THR A 75 -23.82 -18.25 14.56
CA THR A 75 -24.07 -16.83 14.25
C THR A 75 -23.86 -16.54 12.77
N GLN A 76 -24.28 -15.36 12.33
CA GLN A 76 -23.95 -14.88 10.98
C GLN A 76 -22.44 -14.77 10.77
N SER A 77 -21.69 -14.36 11.81
CA SER A 77 -20.21 -14.31 11.77
C SER A 77 -19.60 -15.71 11.61
N ASP A 78 -20.16 -16.73 12.28
CA ASP A 78 -19.70 -18.11 12.11
C ASP A 78 -20.00 -18.67 10.72
N THR A 79 -21.17 -18.36 10.17
CA THR A 79 -21.53 -18.75 8.80
C THR A 79 -20.54 -18.12 7.80
N LEU A 80 -20.25 -16.82 7.96
CA LEU A 80 -19.29 -16.11 7.12
C LEU A 80 -17.89 -16.71 7.25
N ALA A 81 -17.43 -17.00 8.47
CA ALA A 81 -16.13 -17.62 8.73
C ALA A 81 -16.04 -19.03 8.14
N LYS A 82 -17.06 -19.87 8.30
CA LYS A 82 -17.09 -21.23 7.73
C LYS A 82 -17.02 -21.19 6.20
N ASN A 83 -17.80 -20.33 5.57
CA ASN A 83 -17.75 -20.13 4.11
C ASN A 83 -16.35 -19.70 3.64
N THR A 84 -15.72 -18.80 4.39
CA THR A 84 -14.36 -18.34 4.09
C THR A 84 -13.33 -19.46 4.21
N ILE A 85 -13.41 -20.27 5.27
CA ILE A 85 -12.45 -21.36 5.50
C ILE A 85 -12.60 -22.46 4.44
N GLU A 86 -13.83 -22.85 4.08
CA GLU A 86 -14.04 -23.84 3.01
C GLU A 86 -13.48 -23.34 1.68
N ASP A 87 -13.76 -22.09 1.32
CA ASP A 87 -13.27 -21.46 0.10
C ASP A 87 -11.72 -21.39 0.06
N LEU A 88 -11.09 -21.09 1.20
CA LEU A 88 -9.63 -21.09 1.35
C LEU A 88 -9.05 -22.50 1.21
N TYR A 89 -9.72 -23.51 1.75
CA TYR A 89 -9.32 -24.91 1.58
C TYR A 89 -9.42 -25.34 0.11
N ASP A 90 -10.46 -24.92 -0.60
CA ASP A 90 -10.62 -25.15 -2.04
C ASP A 90 -9.49 -24.45 -2.84
N TYR A 91 -9.23 -23.18 -2.54
CA TYR A 91 -8.15 -22.42 -3.19
C TYR A 91 -6.80 -23.12 -3.02
N TYR A 92 -6.39 -23.39 -1.77
CA TYR A 92 -5.09 -24.01 -1.52
C TYR A 92 -5.05 -25.48 -1.98
N GLY A 93 -6.17 -26.21 -1.93
CA GLY A 93 -6.29 -27.54 -2.49
C GLY A 93 -5.95 -27.59 -4.00
N GLN A 94 -6.34 -26.55 -4.74
CA GLN A 94 -6.07 -26.44 -6.18
C GLN A 94 -4.63 -26.06 -6.50
N ILE A 95 -4.01 -25.15 -5.73
CA ILE A 95 -2.73 -24.57 -6.10
C ILE A 95 -1.53 -25.21 -5.40
N PHE A 96 -1.70 -25.82 -4.23
CA PHE A 96 -0.58 -26.16 -3.34
C PHE A 96 0.40 -27.17 -3.95
N GLN A 97 -0.13 -28.20 -4.62
CA GLN A 97 0.70 -29.19 -5.30
C GLN A 97 1.48 -28.56 -6.47
N LYS A 98 0.82 -27.70 -7.23
CA LYS A 98 1.43 -27.03 -8.38
C LYS A 98 2.52 -26.04 -7.98
N ASP A 99 2.22 -25.20 -6.97
CA ASP A 99 3.07 -24.07 -6.60
C ASP A 99 4.18 -24.48 -5.63
N PHE A 100 3.94 -25.47 -4.75
CA PHE A 100 4.84 -25.83 -3.66
C PHE A 100 5.29 -27.31 -3.68
N GLY A 101 4.82 -28.11 -4.61
CA GLY A 101 5.20 -29.53 -4.75
C GLY A 101 4.68 -30.43 -3.61
N LYS A 102 3.67 -29.99 -2.86
CA LYS A 102 3.08 -30.69 -1.70
C LYS A 102 1.56 -30.66 -1.78
N ALA A 103 0.88 -31.67 -1.23
CA ALA A 103 -0.56 -31.60 -1.01
C ALA A 103 -0.86 -30.62 0.13
N PHE A 104 -1.95 -29.85 -0.01
CA PHE A 104 -2.44 -29.00 1.07
C PHE A 104 -3.05 -29.85 2.19
N THR A 105 -2.76 -29.47 3.43
CA THR A 105 -3.38 -30.10 4.61
C THR A 105 -4.13 -29.02 5.39
N PRO A 106 -5.45 -29.14 5.58
CA PRO A 106 -6.25 -28.25 6.42
C PRO A 106 -5.74 -28.13 7.86
N ALA A 107 -6.20 -27.10 8.58
CA ALA A 107 -5.97 -26.98 10.01
C ALA A 107 -6.59 -28.18 10.74
N LYS A 108 -5.94 -28.62 11.82
CA LYS A 108 -6.41 -29.75 12.63
C LYS A 108 -7.72 -29.45 13.33
N ALA A 109 -7.93 -28.18 13.72
CA ALA A 109 -9.16 -27.74 14.35
C ALA A 109 -9.50 -26.29 13.96
N LEU A 110 -10.77 -25.97 14.01
CA LEU A 110 -11.33 -24.63 13.90
C LEU A 110 -12.13 -24.36 15.17
N ILE A 111 -11.96 -23.18 15.77
CA ILE A 111 -12.65 -22.82 17.01
C ILE A 111 -13.23 -21.41 16.88
N SER A 112 -14.55 -21.31 17.06
CA SER A 112 -15.24 -20.04 17.22
C SER A 112 -15.38 -19.72 18.70
N TYR A 113 -15.22 -18.46 19.10
CA TYR A 113 -15.41 -18.05 20.48
C TYR A 113 -16.07 -16.67 20.57
N ASP A 114 -16.55 -16.37 21.76
CA ASP A 114 -17.01 -15.03 22.13
C ASP A 114 -16.06 -14.51 23.23
N SER A 115 -15.34 -13.44 22.92
CA SER A 115 -14.36 -12.84 23.84
C SER A 115 -14.97 -12.29 25.14
N ALA A 116 -16.28 -12.08 25.20
CA ALA A 116 -16.99 -11.67 26.43
C ALA A 116 -17.25 -12.84 27.39
N VAL A 117 -17.16 -14.08 26.93
CA VAL A 117 -17.48 -15.27 27.75
C VAL A 117 -16.27 -15.74 28.52
N LYS A 118 -16.32 -15.64 29.86
CA LYS A 118 -15.20 -15.94 30.76
C LYS A 118 -14.73 -17.40 30.70
N ASP A 119 -15.69 -18.34 30.63
CA ASP A 119 -15.44 -19.78 30.63
C ASP A 119 -15.39 -20.34 29.20
N GLY A 120 -14.92 -19.52 28.25
CA GLY A 120 -14.76 -19.87 26.85
C GLY A 120 -13.59 -20.81 26.57
N PRO A 121 -13.33 -21.13 25.29
CA PRO A 121 -12.26 -22.02 24.89
C PRO A 121 -10.87 -21.54 25.34
N THR A 122 -9.97 -22.51 25.47
CA THR A 122 -8.55 -22.30 25.73
C THR A 122 -7.73 -22.94 24.60
N VAL A 123 -6.76 -22.23 24.06
CA VAL A 123 -5.85 -22.71 23.01
C VAL A 123 -4.41 -22.50 23.45
N CYS A 124 -3.56 -23.52 23.30
CA CYS A 124 -2.15 -23.50 23.74
C CYS A 124 -1.97 -23.06 25.21
N GLY A 125 -2.90 -23.44 26.06
CA GLY A 125 -2.88 -23.08 27.49
C GLY A 125 -3.30 -21.63 27.81
N ARG A 126 -3.76 -20.86 26.81
CA ARG A 126 -4.25 -19.48 26.98
C ARG A 126 -5.75 -19.42 26.81
N SER A 127 -6.44 -18.82 27.77
CA SER A 127 -7.88 -18.51 27.64
C SER A 127 -8.10 -17.47 26.55
N LEU A 128 -9.17 -17.62 25.77
CA LEU A 128 -9.62 -16.66 24.76
C LEU A 128 -10.55 -15.58 25.33
N TYR A 129 -10.82 -15.60 26.63
CA TYR A 129 -11.58 -14.53 27.30
C TYR A 129 -10.83 -13.19 27.17
N ARG A 130 -11.56 -12.15 26.77
CA ARG A 130 -11.06 -10.80 26.48
C ARG A 130 -10.03 -10.71 25.33
N SER A 131 -9.88 -11.78 24.55
CA SER A 131 -9.09 -11.76 23.33
C SER A 131 -10.01 -11.40 22.16
N VAL A 132 -9.98 -10.12 21.74
CA VAL A 132 -10.73 -9.65 20.56
C VAL A 132 -9.83 -9.85 19.35
N ASN A 133 -9.75 -11.10 18.86
CA ASN A 133 -8.77 -11.48 17.82
C ASN A 133 -9.28 -12.66 16.95
N ALA A 134 -8.59 -12.85 15.82
CA ALA A 134 -8.54 -14.11 15.08
C ALA A 134 -7.07 -14.51 14.98
N SER A 135 -6.73 -15.80 15.00
CA SER A 135 -5.34 -16.25 14.89
C SER A 135 -5.23 -17.70 14.46
N TYR A 136 -4.16 -18.00 13.72
CA TYR A 136 -3.65 -19.36 13.58
C TYR A 136 -2.66 -19.65 14.70
N ASN A 137 -2.87 -20.78 15.40
CA ASN A 137 -2.06 -21.20 16.53
C ASN A 137 -1.28 -22.47 16.18
N PRO A 138 0.04 -22.36 15.85
CA PRO A 138 0.83 -23.51 15.39
C PRO A 138 1.01 -24.60 16.43
N CYS A 139 0.98 -24.27 17.74
CA CYS A 139 1.11 -25.25 18.84
C CYS A 139 -0.07 -26.23 18.90
N ALA A 140 -1.25 -25.83 18.44
CA ALA A 140 -2.45 -26.67 18.38
C ALA A 140 -2.90 -26.97 16.94
N ASP A 141 -2.22 -26.38 15.96
CA ASP A 141 -2.60 -26.43 14.53
C ASP A 141 -4.07 -26.03 14.34
N THR A 142 -4.44 -24.86 14.89
CA THR A 142 -5.83 -24.43 15.04
C THR A 142 -6.00 -22.99 14.58
N ILE A 143 -7.04 -22.72 13.78
CA ILE A 143 -7.52 -21.36 13.50
C ILE A 143 -8.66 -21.02 14.46
N VAL A 144 -8.57 -19.85 15.09
CA VAL A 144 -9.61 -19.36 16.01
C VAL A 144 -10.12 -17.99 15.56
N TRP A 145 -11.37 -17.64 15.87
CA TRP A 145 -11.95 -16.33 15.63
C TRP A 145 -12.96 -15.90 16.67
N ASP A 146 -12.93 -14.64 17.02
CA ASP A 146 -13.92 -14.01 17.90
C ASP A 146 -15.18 -13.60 17.12
N ARG A 147 -16.22 -14.41 17.25
CA ARG A 147 -17.56 -14.14 16.67
C ARG A 147 -18.34 -13.08 17.43
N GLY A 148 -17.98 -12.85 18.71
CA GLY A 148 -18.73 -11.96 19.61
C GLY A 148 -18.45 -10.48 19.35
N GLN A 149 -17.22 -10.13 19.06
CA GLN A 149 -16.82 -8.74 18.89
C GLN A 149 -16.01 -8.49 17.62
N LEU A 150 -14.89 -9.20 17.37
CA LEU A 150 -14.00 -8.87 16.24
C LEU A 150 -14.73 -8.93 14.90
N LEU A 151 -15.31 -10.07 14.54
CA LEU A 151 -15.90 -10.24 13.20
C LEU A 151 -17.11 -9.32 12.98
N PRO A 152 -18.02 -9.11 13.97
CA PRO A 152 -19.07 -8.12 13.85
C PRO A 152 -18.55 -6.68 13.69
N ASP A 153 -17.51 -6.30 14.44
CA ASP A 153 -16.92 -4.96 14.38
C ASP A 153 -16.29 -4.68 13.04
N LEU A 154 -15.51 -5.62 12.51
CA LEU A 154 -14.93 -5.52 11.16
C LEU A 154 -16.02 -5.37 10.10
N THR A 155 -17.06 -6.20 10.16
CA THR A 155 -18.16 -6.14 9.21
C THR A 155 -18.89 -4.79 9.25
N ARG A 156 -19.13 -4.24 10.45
CA ARG A 156 -19.83 -2.98 10.63
C ARG A 156 -18.99 -1.77 10.22
N GLN A 157 -17.69 -1.79 10.51
CA GLN A 157 -16.82 -0.62 10.32
C GLN A 157 -16.20 -0.54 8.92
N VAL A 158 -15.89 -1.68 8.32
CA VAL A 158 -15.18 -1.77 7.04
C VAL A 158 -16.07 -2.34 5.94
N GLY A 159 -16.86 -3.36 6.26
CA GLY A 159 -17.75 -4.03 5.33
C GLY A 159 -17.68 -5.55 5.43
N ILE A 160 -18.61 -6.20 4.73
CA ILE A 160 -18.86 -7.66 4.87
C ILE A 160 -17.62 -8.52 4.47
N LEU A 161 -16.72 -8.02 3.63
CA LEU A 161 -15.52 -8.76 3.21
C LEU A 161 -14.33 -8.58 4.19
N ALA A 162 -14.45 -7.76 5.23
CA ALA A 162 -13.35 -7.53 6.15
C ALA A 162 -13.03 -8.76 7.02
N ALA A 163 -14.04 -9.42 7.56
CA ALA A 163 -13.85 -10.65 8.33
C ALA A 163 -13.25 -11.79 7.48
N PRO A 164 -13.73 -12.09 6.25
CA PRO A 164 -13.06 -12.99 5.33
C PRO A 164 -11.60 -12.62 5.04
N THR A 165 -11.28 -11.32 4.94
CA THR A 165 -9.92 -10.87 4.67
C THR A 165 -8.98 -11.18 5.84
N VAL A 166 -9.39 -10.94 7.08
CA VAL A 166 -8.61 -11.32 8.26
C VAL A 166 -8.42 -12.84 8.32
N LEU A 167 -9.46 -13.63 8.09
CA LEU A 167 -9.33 -15.09 8.07
C LEU A 167 -8.43 -15.61 6.94
N SER A 168 -8.37 -14.92 5.81
CA SER A 168 -7.45 -15.28 4.73
C SER A 168 -5.98 -14.97 5.10
N HIS A 169 -5.74 -13.95 5.90
CA HIS A 169 -4.44 -13.67 6.49
C HIS A 169 -4.02 -14.78 7.47
N GLU A 170 -4.92 -15.20 8.38
CA GLU A 170 -4.65 -16.30 9.33
C GLU A 170 -4.37 -17.63 8.61
N MET A 171 -5.05 -17.85 7.48
CA MET A 171 -4.74 -18.98 6.60
C MET A 171 -3.34 -18.87 6.01
N GLY A 172 -2.84 -17.67 5.76
CA GLY A 172 -1.47 -17.43 5.34
C GLY A 172 -0.45 -17.96 6.36
N HIS A 173 -0.69 -17.80 7.66
CA HIS A 173 0.14 -18.39 8.71
C HIS A 173 0.06 -19.92 8.74
N LEU A 174 -1.10 -20.50 8.47
CA LEU A 174 -1.21 -21.94 8.26
C LEU A 174 -0.36 -22.39 7.06
N VAL A 175 -0.41 -21.68 5.96
CA VAL A 175 0.42 -21.97 4.76
C VAL A 175 1.90 -21.93 5.09
N GLN A 176 2.38 -20.93 5.82
CA GLN A 176 3.76 -20.85 6.30
C GLN A 176 4.15 -22.09 7.12
N ASN A 177 3.26 -22.52 8.02
CA ASN A 177 3.48 -23.74 8.80
C ASN A 177 3.60 -24.98 7.89
N ARG A 178 2.71 -25.13 6.90
CA ARG A 178 2.74 -26.25 5.93
C ARG A 178 4.00 -26.23 5.06
N LEU A 179 4.53 -25.06 4.77
CA LEU A 179 5.78 -24.90 4.03
C LEU A 179 7.01 -25.10 4.90
N GLY A 180 6.85 -25.12 6.22
CA GLY A 180 7.95 -25.30 7.18
C GLY A 180 8.79 -24.03 7.35
N VAL A 181 8.20 -22.85 7.20
CA VAL A 181 8.86 -21.57 7.45
C VAL A 181 9.27 -21.50 8.92
N LYS A 182 10.55 -21.25 9.17
CA LYS A 182 11.12 -21.10 10.52
C LYS A 182 11.91 -19.80 10.55
N THR A 183 11.42 -18.83 11.27
CA THR A 183 12.05 -17.52 11.46
C THR A 183 11.49 -16.84 12.69
N ASP A 184 12.30 -16.00 13.31
CA ASP A 184 11.89 -15.08 14.39
C ASP A 184 11.58 -13.67 13.82
N ASP A 185 11.66 -13.49 12.50
CA ASP A 185 11.32 -12.23 11.85
C ASP A 185 9.78 -12.13 11.70
N VAL A 186 9.15 -11.51 12.69
CA VAL A 186 7.69 -11.37 12.76
C VAL A 186 7.15 -10.65 11.53
N LEU A 187 7.80 -9.55 11.11
CA LEU A 187 7.33 -8.80 9.94
C LEU A 187 7.40 -9.62 8.65
N LEU A 188 8.39 -10.50 8.50
CA LEU A 188 8.41 -11.41 7.35
C LEU A 188 7.19 -12.33 7.36
N LEU A 189 6.83 -12.87 8.53
CA LEU A 189 5.67 -13.76 8.65
C LEU A 189 4.37 -13.00 8.31
N GLU A 190 4.20 -11.81 8.85
CA GLU A 190 3.02 -10.99 8.61
C GLU A 190 2.87 -10.58 7.13
N GLU A 191 3.95 -10.10 6.54
CA GLU A 191 3.98 -9.68 5.15
C GLU A 191 3.75 -10.84 4.16
N GLN A 192 4.25 -12.04 4.49
CA GLN A 192 3.93 -13.24 3.72
C GLN A 192 2.45 -13.62 3.88
N ALA A 193 1.88 -13.53 5.09
CA ALA A 193 0.49 -13.86 5.35
C ALA A 193 -0.46 -12.91 4.60
N ASP A 194 -0.17 -11.60 4.61
CA ASP A 194 -0.92 -10.62 3.83
C ASP A 194 -0.83 -10.90 2.32
N CYS A 195 0.35 -11.29 1.85
CA CYS A 195 0.55 -11.67 0.46
C CYS A 195 -0.29 -12.91 0.09
N TYR A 196 -0.32 -13.94 0.94
CA TYR A 196 -1.16 -15.12 0.71
C TYR A 196 -2.65 -14.77 0.68
N ALA A 197 -3.10 -13.86 1.54
CA ALA A 197 -4.46 -13.32 1.48
C ALA A 197 -4.74 -12.66 0.12
N GLY A 198 -3.79 -11.88 -0.40
CA GLY A 198 -3.89 -11.27 -1.73
C GLY A 198 -4.08 -12.31 -2.84
N GLY A 199 -3.33 -13.40 -2.81
CA GLY A 199 -3.46 -14.50 -3.78
C GLY A 199 -4.84 -15.15 -3.77
N TYR A 200 -5.41 -15.38 -2.59
CA TYR A 200 -6.79 -15.86 -2.45
C TYR A 200 -7.80 -14.87 -3.03
N TRP A 201 -7.72 -13.59 -2.69
CA TRP A 201 -8.65 -12.59 -3.18
C TRP A 201 -8.56 -12.39 -4.70
N ARG A 202 -7.39 -12.63 -5.31
CA ARG A 202 -7.28 -12.68 -6.77
C ARG A 202 -8.07 -13.86 -7.35
N TRP A 203 -7.97 -15.04 -6.76
CA TRP A 203 -8.72 -16.22 -7.17
C TRP A 203 -10.24 -16.00 -7.05
N VAL A 204 -10.70 -15.29 -5.99
CA VAL A 204 -12.09 -14.84 -5.86
C VAL A 204 -12.47 -13.86 -6.98
N ALA A 205 -11.63 -12.86 -7.26
CA ALA A 205 -11.88 -11.87 -8.32
C ALA A 205 -11.95 -12.50 -9.72
N ASP A 206 -11.27 -13.62 -9.93
CA ASP A 206 -11.33 -14.41 -11.17
C ASP A 206 -12.62 -15.27 -11.27
N GLY A 207 -13.53 -15.18 -10.28
CA GLY A 207 -14.82 -15.86 -10.27
C GLY A 207 -14.80 -17.31 -9.81
N ASN A 208 -13.70 -17.77 -9.21
CA ASN A 208 -13.54 -19.18 -8.81
C ASN A 208 -14.20 -19.53 -7.46
N SER A 209 -14.45 -18.51 -6.61
CA SER A 209 -15.03 -18.73 -5.30
C SER A 209 -16.48 -19.27 -5.38
N LYS A 210 -16.79 -20.23 -4.52
CA LYS A 210 -18.15 -20.73 -4.34
C LYS A 210 -19.01 -19.73 -3.56
N TYR A 211 -18.41 -19.01 -2.61
CA TYR A 211 -19.13 -18.24 -1.60
C TYR A 211 -19.11 -16.73 -1.79
N PHE A 212 -18.13 -16.20 -2.55
CA PHE A 212 -17.92 -14.77 -2.64
C PHE A 212 -17.83 -14.28 -4.08
N ASP A 213 -18.29 -13.04 -4.27
CA ASP A 213 -18.00 -12.23 -5.44
C ASP A 213 -17.09 -11.06 -5.03
N LEU A 214 -16.14 -10.69 -5.87
CA LEU A 214 -15.27 -9.55 -5.68
C LEU A 214 -15.19 -8.72 -6.96
N ASN A 215 -15.84 -7.56 -6.97
CA ASN A 215 -15.61 -6.59 -8.02
C ASN A 215 -14.34 -5.76 -7.76
N GLN A 216 -13.74 -5.22 -8.83
CA GLN A 216 -12.48 -4.50 -8.76
C GLN A 216 -12.61 -3.02 -8.34
N THR A 217 -13.75 -2.64 -7.76
CA THR A 217 -14.02 -1.30 -7.22
C THR A 217 -14.41 -1.37 -5.75
N ALA A 218 -15.70 -1.47 -5.42
CA ALA A 218 -16.17 -1.47 -4.04
C ALA A 218 -15.66 -2.68 -3.23
N GLY A 219 -15.58 -3.86 -3.87
CA GLY A 219 -15.10 -5.07 -3.22
C GLY A 219 -13.63 -4.99 -2.84
N ILE A 220 -12.78 -4.66 -3.80
CA ILE A 220 -11.33 -4.55 -3.53
C ILE A 220 -11.03 -3.42 -2.52
N ARG A 221 -11.84 -2.34 -2.50
CA ARG A 221 -11.74 -1.29 -1.47
C ARG A 221 -12.01 -1.82 -0.08
N MET A 222 -13.05 -2.64 0.12
CA MET A 222 -13.34 -3.26 1.41
C MET A 222 -12.19 -4.16 1.88
N VAL A 223 -11.67 -4.99 0.98
CA VAL A 223 -10.57 -5.91 1.30
C VAL A 223 -9.29 -5.14 1.69
N LEU A 224 -8.88 -4.17 0.89
CA LEU A 224 -7.70 -3.35 1.20
C LEU A 224 -7.92 -2.48 2.45
N SER A 225 -9.14 -1.97 2.66
CA SER A 225 -9.46 -1.24 3.88
C SER A 225 -9.38 -2.12 5.13
N ALA A 226 -9.67 -3.42 5.02
CA ALA A 226 -9.47 -4.36 6.12
C ALA A 226 -7.98 -4.49 6.47
N MET A 227 -7.10 -4.65 5.47
CA MET A 227 -5.63 -4.66 5.68
C MET A 227 -5.14 -3.37 6.36
N MET A 228 -5.62 -2.21 5.88
CA MET A 228 -5.28 -0.92 6.48
C MET A 228 -5.75 -0.78 7.93
N THR A 229 -6.96 -1.23 8.22
CA THR A 229 -7.58 -1.10 9.56
C THR A 229 -6.92 -2.02 10.60
N THR A 230 -6.42 -3.17 10.19
CA THR A 230 -5.71 -4.13 11.04
C THR A 230 -4.20 -3.87 11.11
N GLY A 231 -3.69 -2.82 10.47
CA GLY A 231 -2.30 -2.38 10.60
C GLY A 231 -2.00 -1.85 12.01
N ASP A 232 -0.72 -1.85 12.35
CA ASP A 232 -0.23 -1.37 13.63
C ASP A 232 -0.54 0.11 13.85
N PRO A 233 -0.80 0.52 15.09
CA PRO A 233 -0.81 1.93 15.45
C PRO A 233 0.53 2.61 15.13
N VAL A 234 0.46 3.89 14.76
CA VAL A 234 1.66 4.70 14.51
C VAL A 234 2.59 4.68 15.73
N GLY A 235 3.87 4.39 15.49
CA GLY A 235 4.89 4.30 16.55
C GLY A 235 5.06 2.91 17.15
N THR A 236 4.33 1.90 16.68
CA THR A 236 4.60 0.50 17.04
C THR A 236 6.01 0.12 16.54
N THR A 237 6.81 -0.50 17.43
CA THR A 237 8.13 -0.96 17.04
C THR A 237 8.02 -2.21 16.18
N THR A 238 8.76 -2.25 15.08
CA THR A 238 8.78 -3.39 14.14
C THR A 238 9.32 -4.70 14.74
N SER A 239 9.90 -4.63 15.94
CA SER A 239 10.39 -5.77 16.69
C SER A 239 9.45 -6.23 17.81
N ALA A 240 8.27 -5.63 17.98
CA ALA A 240 7.26 -6.10 18.91
C ALA A 240 6.79 -7.51 18.51
N GLN A 241 6.57 -8.38 19.47
CA GLN A 241 6.20 -9.78 19.24
C GLN A 241 4.84 -9.93 18.48
N ASP A 242 4.00 -8.92 18.57
CA ASP A 242 2.67 -8.78 17.98
C ASP A 242 2.60 -7.65 16.93
N ALA A 243 3.76 -7.25 16.37
CA ALA A 243 3.78 -6.27 15.29
C ALA A 243 3.27 -6.89 13.98
N HIS A 244 2.31 -6.22 13.33
CA HIS A 244 1.73 -6.64 12.05
C HIS A 244 2.25 -5.81 10.86
N GLY A 245 2.93 -4.71 11.13
CA GLY A 245 3.35 -3.73 10.11
C GLY A 245 2.33 -2.60 9.89
N SER A 246 2.79 -1.55 9.21
CA SER A 246 1.92 -0.42 8.87
C SER A 246 0.83 -0.83 7.88
N GLY A 247 -0.28 -0.10 7.86
CA GLY A 247 -1.32 -0.33 6.85
C GLY A 247 -0.80 -0.23 5.41
N PHE A 248 0.16 0.67 5.16
CA PHE A 248 0.83 0.78 3.86
C PHE A 248 1.62 -0.50 3.52
N ASP A 249 2.47 -0.98 4.41
CA ASP A 249 3.32 -2.15 4.15
C ASP A 249 2.46 -3.41 3.96
N ARG A 250 1.45 -3.62 4.81
CA ARG A 250 0.47 -4.72 4.71
C ARG A 250 -0.27 -4.74 3.38
N SER A 251 -0.84 -3.59 2.99
CA SER A 251 -1.57 -3.49 1.72
C SER A 251 -0.65 -3.62 0.50
N TYR A 252 0.63 -3.22 0.61
CA TYR A 252 1.62 -3.54 -0.42
C TYR A 252 1.81 -5.06 -0.58
N SER A 253 2.02 -5.78 0.51
CA SER A 253 2.18 -7.24 0.46
C SER A 253 0.95 -7.95 -0.07
N PHE A 254 -0.23 -7.51 0.33
CA PHE A 254 -1.47 -7.98 -0.28
C PHE A 254 -1.48 -7.80 -1.80
N THR A 255 -1.08 -6.61 -2.31
CA THR A 255 -1.04 -6.39 -3.77
C THR A 255 -0.03 -7.27 -4.49
N LEU A 256 1.08 -7.62 -3.85
CA LEU A 256 2.02 -8.60 -4.41
C LEU A 256 1.36 -9.96 -4.65
N GLY A 257 0.63 -10.46 -3.66
CA GLY A 257 -0.10 -11.72 -3.75
C GLY A 257 -1.23 -11.67 -4.77
N PHE A 258 -2.03 -10.61 -4.74
CA PHE A 258 -3.12 -10.40 -5.69
C PHE A 258 -2.64 -10.39 -7.14
N SER A 259 -1.47 -9.85 -7.39
CA SER A 259 -0.91 -9.70 -8.72
C SER A 259 -0.08 -10.89 -9.19
N ASN A 260 0.57 -11.62 -8.28
CA ASN A 260 1.58 -12.62 -8.63
C ASN A 260 1.31 -14.02 -8.03
N GLY A 261 0.25 -14.16 -7.24
CA GLY A 261 -0.16 -15.44 -6.65
C GLY A 261 0.69 -15.91 -5.47
N ALA A 262 0.28 -17.04 -4.88
CA ALA A 262 0.85 -17.57 -3.64
C ALA A 262 2.33 -17.98 -3.76
N LEU A 263 2.78 -18.41 -4.94
CA LEU A 263 4.19 -18.77 -5.14
C LEU A 263 5.13 -17.56 -4.93
N ARG A 264 4.71 -16.34 -5.31
CA ARG A 264 5.49 -15.11 -5.04
C ARG A 264 5.62 -14.86 -3.55
N CYS A 265 4.56 -15.12 -2.78
CA CYS A 265 4.53 -14.89 -1.35
C CYS A 265 5.57 -15.73 -0.60
N SER A 266 5.75 -16.99 -0.98
CA SER A 266 6.77 -17.87 -0.39
C SER A 266 8.21 -17.41 -0.64
N LYS A 267 8.42 -16.52 -1.60
CA LYS A 267 9.74 -15.99 -1.98
C LYS A 267 10.06 -14.63 -1.36
N ILE A 268 9.15 -14.04 -0.59
CA ILE A 268 9.42 -12.83 0.16
C ILE A 268 10.47 -13.16 1.22
N THR A 269 11.50 -12.32 1.33
CA THR A 269 12.61 -12.49 2.28
C THR A 269 12.68 -11.35 3.28
N SER A 270 13.30 -11.59 4.44
CA SER A 270 13.56 -10.53 5.44
C SER A 270 14.33 -9.34 4.84
N ALA A 271 15.25 -9.59 3.91
CA ALA A 271 15.98 -8.52 3.24
C ALA A 271 15.06 -7.65 2.38
N GLU A 272 14.14 -8.27 1.64
CA GLU A 272 13.12 -7.55 0.85
C GLU A 272 12.20 -6.73 1.76
N VAL A 273 11.69 -7.33 2.84
CA VAL A 273 10.83 -6.63 3.81
C VAL A 273 11.55 -5.42 4.40
N LYS A 274 12.77 -5.59 4.93
CA LYS A 274 13.57 -4.50 5.50
C LYS A 274 13.88 -3.37 4.51
N ALA A 275 14.08 -3.71 3.24
CA ALA A 275 14.41 -2.71 2.22
C ALA A 275 13.22 -1.80 1.88
N ARG A 276 11.97 -2.25 2.08
CA ARG A 276 10.76 -1.54 1.69
C ARG A 276 9.89 -1.01 2.83
N ILE A 277 10.14 -1.44 4.08
CA ILE A 277 9.40 -0.94 5.25
C ILE A 277 9.46 0.57 5.32
N THR A 278 8.30 1.18 5.51
CA THR A 278 8.12 2.64 5.43
C THR A 278 8.07 3.34 6.78
N GLU A 279 7.68 2.65 7.85
CA GLU A 279 7.53 3.24 9.19
C GLU A 279 8.83 3.30 10.01
N THR A 280 9.96 2.79 9.47
CA THR A 280 11.26 2.93 10.11
C THR A 280 11.89 4.31 9.85
N GLY A 281 12.44 4.93 10.88
CA GLY A 281 13.18 6.20 10.77
C GLY A 281 12.42 7.43 11.25
N PHE A 282 11.23 7.29 11.77
CA PHE A 282 10.52 8.34 12.49
C PHE A 282 10.99 8.35 13.95
N THR A 283 11.80 9.34 14.33
CA THR A 283 12.35 9.47 15.68
C THR A 283 11.50 10.30 16.62
N ASP A 284 10.53 11.03 16.07
CA ASP A 284 9.67 11.93 16.86
C ASP A 284 8.35 11.25 17.19
N PRO A 285 7.90 11.27 18.46
CA PRO A 285 6.56 10.82 18.80
C PRO A 285 5.54 11.67 18.03
N PRO A 286 4.52 11.07 17.44
CA PRO A 286 3.56 11.77 16.60
C PRO A 286 2.63 12.63 17.46
N GLN A 287 2.94 13.90 17.60
CA GLN A 287 1.94 14.85 18.08
C GLN A 287 0.90 15.06 16.96
N ASN A 288 -0.39 14.87 17.28
CA ASN A 288 -1.50 14.98 16.33
C ASN A 288 -1.34 14.10 15.07
N PHE A 289 -0.64 12.97 15.17
CA PHE A 289 -0.30 12.10 14.02
C PHE A 289 0.36 12.85 12.85
N GLY A 290 1.08 13.94 13.14
CA GLY A 290 1.75 14.77 12.16
C GLY A 290 0.84 15.63 11.29
N ASN A 291 -0.48 15.68 11.53
CA ASN A 291 -1.40 16.45 10.70
C ASN A 291 -1.14 17.96 10.77
N VAL A 292 -1.03 18.57 9.61
CA VAL A 292 -0.85 20.00 9.40
C VAL A 292 -2.11 20.56 8.75
N ALA A 293 -2.55 21.75 9.20
CA ALA A 293 -3.70 22.43 8.58
C ALA A 293 -3.40 22.76 7.10
N ILE A 294 -4.31 22.41 6.21
CA ILE A 294 -4.22 22.75 4.80
C ILE A 294 -4.53 24.25 4.63
N THR A 295 -3.52 25.00 4.26
CA THR A 295 -3.57 26.45 4.03
C THR A 295 -2.85 26.81 2.74
N ASP A 296 -3.13 27.97 2.15
CA ASP A 296 -2.38 28.43 0.95
C ASP A 296 -0.87 28.47 1.20
N LYS A 297 -0.44 28.87 2.40
CA LYS A 297 0.98 28.87 2.78
C LYS A 297 1.55 27.46 2.76
N PHE A 298 0.86 26.49 3.35
CA PHE A 298 1.33 25.09 3.37
C PHE A 298 1.37 24.49 1.96
N LEU A 299 0.33 24.73 1.14
CA LEU A 299 0.31 24.26 -0.25
C LEU A 299 1.43 24.89 -1.10
N ALA A 300 1.77 26.15 -0.85
CA ALA A 300 2.91 26.83 -1.50
C ALA A 300 4.27 26.20 -1.08
N GLN A 301 4.42 25.80 0.17
CA GLN A 301 5.60 25.06 0.65
C GLN A 301 5.69 23.69 -0.04
N ILE A 302 4.59 22.93 -0.10
CA ILE A 302 4.52 21.65 -0.85
C ILE A 302 4.89 21.87 -2.32
N ALA A 303 4.37 22.91 -2.97
CA ALA A 303 4.67 23.26 -4.35
C ALA A 303 6.18 23.51 -4.55
N THR A 304 6.81 24.25 -3.66
CA THR A 304 8.27 24.55 -3.71
C THR A 304 9.08 23.26 -3.65
N VAL A 305 8.73 22.37 -2.73
CA VAL A 305 9.44 21.09 -2.53
C VAL A 305 9.16 20.11 -3.68
N ALA A 306 7.92 20.05 -4.19
CA ALA A 306 7.58 19.24 -5.36
C ALA A 306 8.33 19.71 -6.62
N ASN A 307 8.38 21.01 -6.86
CA ASN A 307 9.14 21.58 -7.97
C ASN A 307 10.65 21.25 -7.88
N SER A 308 11.23 21.34 -6.67
CA SER A 308 12.63 20.95 -6.44
C SER A 308 12.88 19.47 -6.76
N TYR A 309 11.99 18.60 -6.34
CA TYR A 309 12.09 17.17 -6.62
C TYR A 309 12.01 16.86 -8.12
N PHE A 310 10.97 17.36 -8.80
CA PHE A 310 10.77 17.06 -10.21
C PHE A 310 11.83 17.69 -11.10
N ALA A 311 12.36 18.85 -10.75
CA ALA A 311 13.49 19.46 -11.46
C ALA A 311 14.78 18.61 -11.39
N GLN A 312 14.97 17.85 -10.33
CA GLN A 312 16.12 16.96 -10.15
C GLN A 312 15.93 15.58 -10.79
N THR A 313 14.69 15.11 -10.90
CA THR A 313 14.38 13.72 -11.27
C THR A 313 13.85 13.56 -12.68
N VAL A 314 13.23 14.60 -13.25
CA VAL A 314 12.60 14.53 -14.59
C VAL A 314 13.25 15.52 -15.52
N LYS A 315 14.01 15.02 -16.50
CA LYS A 315 14.68 15.85 -17.50
C LYS A 315 13.65 16.64 -18.32
N GLY A 316 13.87 17.94 -18.44
CA GLY A 316 12.96 18.82 -19.19
C GLY A 316 11.77 19.32 -18.38
N TYR A 317 11.67 18.99 -17.10
CA TYR A 317 10.62 19.50 -16.23
C TYR A 317 10.59 21.03 -16.20
N ARG A 318 9.37 21.58 -16.32
CA ARG A 318 9.10 23.02 -16.15
C ARG A 318 8.09 23.19 -15.02
N PRO A 319 8.42 23.93 -13.95
CA PRO A 319 7.51 24.16 -12.84
C PRO A 319 6.16 24.73 -13.31
N PRO A 320 5.03 24.15 -12.91
CA PRO A 320 3.73 24.71 -13.18
C PRO A 320 3.44 25.90 -12.25
N THR A 321 2.59 26.83 -12.71
CA THR A 321 2.01 27.85 -11.84
C THR A 321 0.95 27.20 -10.95
N LEU A 322 0.95 27.50 -9.64
CA LEU A 322 -0.07 27.07 -8.71
C LEU A 322 -1.08 28.20 -8.44
N THR A 323 -2.35 28.00 -8.74
CA THR A 323 -3.38 29.06 -8.69
C THR A 323 -4.62 28.58 -7.92
N PRO A 324 -5.06 29.29 -6.87
CA PRO A 324 -6.31 28.99 -6.19
C PRO A 324 -7.53 29.34 -7.02
N PHE A 325 -8.65 28.64 -6.79
CA PHE A 325 -9.95 29.01 -7.30
C PHE A 325 -11.04 28.74 -6.25
N THR A 326 -12.21 29.36 -6.46
CA THR A 326 -13.41 29.18 -5.63
C THR A 326 -14.54 28.56 -6.44
N GLY A 327 -15.51 27.96 -5.77
CA GLY A 327 -16.64 27.28 -6.41
C GLY A 327 -16.43 25.76 -6.53
N LYS A 328 -17.41 25.08 -7.13
CA LYS A 328 -17.45 23.61 -7.24
C LYS A 328 -16.99 23.06 -8.60
N THR A 329 -16.58 23.93 -9.47
CA THR A 329 -16.13 23.58 -10.84
C THR A 329 -14.76 24.20 -11.05
N GLY A 330 -13.81 23.42 -11.57
CA GLY A 330 -12.48 23.90 -11.88
C GLY A 330 -12.49 24.95 -13.00
N PRO A 331 -11.46 25.82 -13.08
CA PRO A 331 -11.31 26.74 -14.20
C PRO A 331 -11.26 26.05 -15.56
N VAL A 332 -11.71 26.75 -16.59
CA VAL A 332 -11.72 26.20 -17.96
C VAL A 332 -10.29 26.09 -18.52
N CYS A 333 -9.98 24.92 -19.05
CA CYS A 333 -8.75 24.61 -19.78
C CYS A 333 -9.14 23.98 -21.13
N ASN A 334 -8.74 24.59 -22.24
CA ASN A 334 -9.07 24.12 -23.59
C ASN A 334 -10.59 23.82 -23.81
N GLY A 335 -11.44 24.68 -23.30
CA GLY A 335 -12.90 24.57 -23.49
C GLY A 335 -13.64 23.64 -22.49
N ALA A 336 -12.91 22.96 -21.59
CA ALA A 336 -13.50 22.11 -20.55
C ALA A 336 -13.00 22.52 -19.15
N PRO A 337 -13.81 22.32 -18.10
CA PRO A 337 -13.35 22.57 -16.74
C PRO A 337 -12.24 21.59 -16.34
N THR A 338 -11.24 22.07 -15.62
CA THR A 338 -10.23 21.21 -14.99
C THR A 338 -10.83 20.37 -13.86
N GLN A 339 -10.15 19.28 -13.49
CA GLN A 339 -10.57 18.39 -12.39
C GLN A 339 -10.76 19.16 -11.08
N PHE A 340 -11.87 18.92 -10.40
CA PHE A 340 -12.12 19.36 -9.03
C PHE A 340 -11.68 18.28 -8.04
N PRO A 341 -11.09 18.61 -6.88
CA PRO A 341 -10.73 19.94 -6.37
C PRO A 341 -9.34 20.44 -6.84
N VAL A 342 -8.56 19.63 -7.53
CA VAL A 342 -7.25 20.00 -8.06
C VAL A 342 -7.15 19.54 -9.51
N GLY A 343 -6.89 20.46 -10.42
CA GLY A 343 -6.74 20.19 -11.84
C GLY A 343 -5.38 20.61 -12.38
N TYR A 344 -4.95 20.02 -13.47
CA TYR A 344 -3.79 20.44 -14.24
C TYR A 344 -4.20 20.82 -15.66
N CYS A 345 -3.87 22.04 -16.07
CA CYS A 345 -4.02 22.52 -17.44
C CYS A 345 -2.69 22.47 -18.17
N GLN A 346 -2.55 21.54 -19.13
CA GLN A 346 -1.32 21.40 -19.90
C GLN A 346 -1.04 22.61 -20.78
N ALA A 347 -2.09 23.22 -21.37
CA ALA A 347 -1.92 24.37 -22.27
C ALA A 347 -1.24 25.57 -21.64
N THR A 348 -1.53 25.82 -20.38
CA THR A 348 -0.94 26.96 -19.62
C THR A 348 0.12 26.54 -18.62
N ASN A 349 0.37 25.23 -18.49
CA ASN A 349 1.20 24.64 -17.44
C ASN A 349 0.80 25.15 -16.05
N THR A 350 -0.50 25.05 -15.72
CA THR A 350 -1.06 25.57 -14.48
C THR A 350 -1.75 24.47 -13.69
N ILE A 351 -1.46 24.37 -12.39
CA ILE A 351 -2.21 23.57 -11.43
C ILE A 351 -3.19 24.51 -10.72
N THR A 352 -4.48 24.17 -10.74
CA THR A 352 -5.51 24.91 -10.04
C THR A 352 -6.03 24.12 -8.87
N TYR A 353 -6.31 24.76 -7.72
CA TYR A 353 -6.78 24.09 -6.51
C TYR A 353 -7.88 24.86 -5.78
N ASN A 354 -8.81 24.10 -5.19
CA ASN A 354 -9.83 24.62 -4.29
C ASN A 354 -9.39 24.40 -2.84
N LEU A 355 -8.99 25.47 -2.15
CA LEU A 355 -8.48 25.40 -0.78
C LEU A 355 -9.50 24.81 0.20
N ALA A 356 -10.76 25.24 0.09
CA ALA A 356 -11.81 24.81 1.04
C ALA A 356 -12.04 23.29 0.97
N GLU A 357 -12.04 22.73 -0.24
CA GLU A 357 -12.22 21.28 -0.43
C GLU A 357 -10.96 20.50 -0.04
N LEU A 358 -9.76 20.99 -0.36
CA LEU A 358 -8.53 20.36 0.11
C LEU A 358 -8.42 20.37 1.64
N ALA A 359 -8.82 21.47 2.30
CA ALA A 359 -8.86 21.55 3.75
C ALA A 359 -9.86 20.53 4.33
N ARG A 360 -11.04 20.35 3.70
CA ARG A 360 -12.01 19.33 4.10
C ARG A 360 -11.43 17.91 3.97
N ILE A 361 -10.78 17.58 2.84
CA ILE A 361 -10.14 16.27 2.61
C ILE A 361 -9.01 16.04 3.60
N GLY A 362 -8.21 17.06 3.85
CA GLY A 362 -7.04 16.99 4.75
C GLY A 362 -7.39 17.05 6.24
N THR A 363 -8.67 17.22 6.60
CA THR A 363 -9.12 17.19 7.99
C THR A 363 -9.39 15.73 8.40
N PRO A 364 -8.73 15.20 9.46
CA PRO A 364 -8.99 13.86 9.94
C PRO A 364 -10.45 13.65 10.33
N ASN A 365 -11.05 12.57 9.88
CA ASN A 365 -12.39 12.17 10.30
C ASN A 365 -12.38 11.77 11.78
N ALA A 366 -13.42 12.13 12.52
CA ALA A 366 -13.64 11.59 13.86
C ALA A 366 -14.10 10.13 13.74
N GLY A 367 -13.39 9.18 14.38
CA GLY A 367 -13.77 7.78 14.39
C GLY A 367 -12.62 6.84 14.66
N PHE A 368 -12.95 5.55 14.69
CA PHE A 368 -12.03 4.48 14.93
C PHE A 368 -10.96 4.44 13.81
N LYS A 369 -9.71 4.76 14.19
CA LYS A 369 -8.56 4.84 13.28
C LYS A 369 -8.84 5.73 12.05
N SER A 370 -8.91 7.05 12.25
CA SER A 370 -8.91 7.99 11.14
C SER A 370 -7.63 7.82 10.33
N ASN A 371 -7.75 7.24 9.14
CA ASN A 371 -6.63 7.03 8.23
C ASN A 371 -6.50 8.15 7.19
N ASN A 372 -7.42 9.14 7.17
CA ASN A 372 -7.27 10.34 6.35
C ASN A 372 -6.59 11.47 7.13
N GLY A 373 -6.14 12.49 6.43
CA GLY A 373 -5.50 13.65 7.03
C GLY A 373 -4.85 14.54 5.96
N ASP A 374 -3.98 15.40 6.37
CA ASP A 374 -3.32 16.37 5.50
C ASP A 374 -2.67 15.74 4.27
N PHE A 375 -2.04 14.58 4.42
CA PHE A 375 -1.38 13.91 3.30
C PHE A 375 -2.36 13.36 2.26
N SER A 376 -3.64 13.13 2.58
CA SER A 376 -4.69 12.87 1.59
C SER A 376 -4.82 14.02 0.59
N ALA A 377 -4.89 15.26 1.08
CA ALA A 377 -4.93 16.45 0.24
C ALA A 377 -3.61 16.71 -0.52
N VAL A 378 -2.48 16.49 0.15
CA VAL A 378 -1.15 16.62 -0.44
C VAL A 378 -0.95 15.63 -1.58
N LEU A 379 -1.37 14.38 -1.45
CA LEU A 379 -1.27 13.38 -2.51
C LEU A 379 -2.00 13.81 -3.78
N ILE A 380 -3.23 14.32 -3.64
CA ILE A 380 -4.00 14.85 -4.77
C ILE A 380 -3.23 15.99 -5.45
N LEU A 381 -2.69 16.94 -4.69
CA LEU A 381 -1.92 18.04 -5.25
C LEU A 381 -0.68 17.55 -5.99
N VAL A 382 0.13 16.71 -5.34
CA VAL A 382 1.43 16.28 -5.89
C VAL A 382 1.25 15.37 -7.11
N SER A 383 0.16 14.60 -7.20
CA SER A 383 -0.14 13.82 -8.42
C SER A 383 -0.31 14.74 -9.65
N ARG A 384 -0.80 15.99 -9.48
CA ARG A 384 -0.88 16.98 -10.57
C ARG A 384 0.51 17.49 -10.97
N TYR A 385 1.44 17.64 -10.02
CA TYR A 385 2.86 17.90 -10.36
C TYR A 385 3.47 16.74 -11.16
N GLY A 386 3.08 15.50 -10.88
CA GLY A 386 3.44 14.34 -11.68
C GLY A 386 2.89 14.40 -13.11
N LEU A 387 1.67 14.91 -13.32
CA LEU A 387 1.13 15.18 -14.67
C LEU A 387 1.91 16.29 -15.36
N ALA A 388 2.23 17.40 -14.67
CA ALA A 388 3.04 18.49 -15.21
C ALA A 388 4.43 18.01 -15.59
N ALA A 389 5.04 17.14 -14.80
CA ALA A 389 6.34 16.54 -15.10
C ALA A 389 6.31 15.75 -16.42
N GLN A 390 5.28 14.94 -16.65
CA GLN A 390 5.11 14.22 -17.90
C GLN A 390 4.92 15.17 -19.10
N ALA A 391 3.98 16.10 -18.99
CA ALA A 391 3.62 17.01 -20.07
C ALA A 391 4.79 17.90 -20.49
N THR A 392 5.58 18.40 -19.53
CA THR A 392 6.69 19.32 -19.83
C THR A 392 7.97 18.61 -20.28
N SER A 393 8.09 17.32 -20.03
CA SER A 393 9.20 16.48 -20.51
C SER A 393 8.95 15.85 -21.90
N GLY A 394 7.86 16.24 -22.57
CA GLY A 394 7.53 15.78 -23.93
C GLY A 394 6.58 14.59 -23.97
N GLY A 395 6.05 14.16 -22.81
CA GLY A 395 5.00 13.12 -22.73
C GLY A 395 3.59 13.68 -22.75
N THR A 396 2.61 12.79 -22.59
CA THR A 396 1.20 13.16 -22.44
C THR A 396 0.78 13.23 -20.98
N SER A 397 -0.13 14.14 -20.64
CA SER A 397 -0.83 14.17 -19.36
C SER A 397 -2.27 13.63 -19.45
N VAL A 398 -2.67 13.11 -20.62
CA VAL A 398 -4.00 12.57 -20.90
C VAL A 398 -3.93 11.06 -21.08
N GLY A 399 -4.98 10.37 -20.63
CA GLY A 399 -5.11 8.93 -20.71
C GLY A 399 -4.80 8.21 -19.39
N ASN A 400 -5.30 6.99 -19.29
CA ASN A 400 -5.25 6.20 -18.04
C ASN A 400 -3.82 5.97 -17.50
N GLN A 401 -2.87 5.69 -18.39
CA GLN A 401 -1.46 5.51 -18.02
C GLN A 401 -0.85 6.80 -17.48
N SER A 402 -1.25 7.98 -18.02
CA SER A 402 -0.77 9.26 -17.52
C SER A 402 -1.24 9.54 -16.10
N GLY A 403 -2.50 9.21 -15.77
CA GLY A 403 -3.03 9.33 -14.41
C GLY A 403 -2.27 8.43 -13.42
N LEU A 404 -2.10 7.15 -13.75
CA LEU A 404 -1.32 6.21 -12.95
C LEU A 404 0.14 6.66 -12.79
N ARG A 405 0.78 7.11 -13.85
CA ARG A 405 2.14 7.65 -13.77
C ARG A 405 2.22 8.89 -12.89
N GLY A 406 1.21 9.77 -12.94
CA GLY A 406 1.12 10.94 -12.06
C GLY A 406 1.07 10.56 -10.59
N LEU A 407 0.27 9.54 -10.24
CA LEU A 407 0.20 8.99 -8.89
C LEU A 407 1.51 8.29 -8.48
N CYS A 408 2.13 7.53 -9.37
CA CYS A 408 3.44 6.90 -9.13
C CYS A 408 4.52 7.97 -8.82
N TYR A 409 4.58 9.04 -9.58
CA TYR A 409 5.48 10.16 -9.31
C TYR A 409 5.20 10.82 -7.95
N ALA A 410 3.92 10.93 -7.54
CA ALA A 410 3.58 11.41 -6.21
C ALA A 410 4.10 10.47 -5.10
N GLY A 411 3.99 9.15 -5.30
CA GLY A 411 4.59 8.14 -4.42
C GLY A 411 6.11 8.28 -4.33
N SER A 412 6.78 8.46 -5.45
CA SER A 412 8.22 8.64 -5.49
C SER A 412 8.67 9.93 -4.78
N TRP A 413 7.93 11.02 -4.96
CA TRP A 413 8.13 12.25 -4.20
C TRP A 413 7.94 12.02 -2.70
N ALA A 414 6.90 11.30 -2.30
CA ALA A 414 6.65 10.96 -0.90
C ALA A 414 7.83 10.18 -0.30
N SER A 415 8.36 9.17 -1.00
CA SER A 415 9.54 8.44 -0.55
C SER A 415 10.76 9.35 -0.36
N TRP A 416 10.98 10.29 -1.28
CA TRP A 416 12.05 11.27 -1.18
C TRP A 416 11.86 12.23 0.02
N MET A 417 10.59 12.54 0.37
CA MET A 417 10.23 13.37 1.54
C MET A 417 10.43 12.67 2.90
N ARG A 418 10.83 11.42 2.96
CA ARG A 418 11.17 10.75 4.24
C ARG A 418 12.30 11.43 4.98
N THR A 419 13.12 12.20 4.29
CA THR A 419 14.12 13.10 4.90
C THR A 419 13.72 14.55 4.72
N ALA A 420 14.06 15.41 5.67
CA ALA A 420 13.69 16.81 5.66
C ALA A 420 14.13 17.54 4.38
N ARG A 421 13.23 18.29 3.75
CA ARG A 421 13.42 19.03 2.49
C ARG A 421 12.93 20.46 2.59
N GLY A 422 13.51 21.33 1.76
CA GLY A 422 13.14 22.74 1.68
C GLY A 422 13.60 23.59 2.86
N PRO A 423 13.34 24.91 2.81
CA PRO A 423 13.80 25.85 3.84
C PRO A 423 13.15 25.59 5.22
N ASP A 424 11.91 25.11 5.22
CA ASP A 424 11.16 24.80 6.44
C ASP A 424 11.39 23.36 6.94
N LYS A 425 12.32 22.63 6.30
CA LYS A 425 12.66 21.23 6.63
C LYS A 425 11.43 20.31 6.66
N LEU A 426 10.52 20.47 5.69
CA LEU A 426 9.37 19.59 5.54
C LEU A 426 9.81 18.15 5.32
N LYS A 427 9.21 17.23 6.03
CA LYS A 427 9.39 15.78 5.90
C LYS A 427 8.06 15.07 6.06
N LEU A 428 7.97 13.81 5.61
CA LEU A 428 6.82 12.98 5.95
C LEU A 428 6.70 12.82 7.46
N SER A 429 5.47 12.80 7.91
CA SER A 429 5.11 12.37 9.27
C SER A 429 4.82 10.87 9.31
N PRO A 430 4.94 10.23 10.45
CA PRO A 430 4.39 8.89 10.64
C PRO A 430 2.91 8.87 10.21
N ASN A 431 2.48 7.79 9.59
CA ASN A 431 1.13 7.62 9.02
C ASN A 431 0.82 8.32 7.69
N ASP A 432 1.69 9.18 7.15
CA ASP A 432 1.38 9.89 5.90
C ASP A 432 1.20 8.93 4.71
N LEU A 433 1.97 7.86 4.64
CA LEU A 433 1.80 6.86 3.59
C LEU A 433 0.49 6.06 3.75
N ASN A 434 0.04 5.81 4.98
CA ASN A 434 -1.29 5.23 5.22
C ASN A 434 -2.40 6.20 4.74
N LYS A 435 -2.26 7.51 5.02
CA LYS A 435 -3.20 8.53 4.51
C LYS A 435 -3.22 8.57 2.98
N ALA A 436 -2.07 8.36 2.33
CA ALA A 436 -1.98 8.27 0.87
C ALA A 436 -2.77 7.08 0.31
N VAL A 437 -2.58 5.87 0.87
CA VAL A 437 -3.34 4.68 0.45
C VAL A 437 -4.84 4.89 0.73
N TYR A 438 -5.18 5.41 1.90
CA TYR A 438 -6.58 5.71 2.23
C TYR A 438 -7.23 6.62 1.19
N GLU A 439 -6.54 7.69 0.74
CA GLU A 439 -7.07 8.59 -0.28
C GLU A 439 -7.29 7.88 -1.61
N VAL A 440 -6.36 7.03 -2.04
CA VAL A 440 -6.53 6.22 -3.26
C VAL A 440 -7.72 5.26 -3.14
N LEU A 441 -7.95 4.70 -1.95
CA LEU A 441 -9.12 3.85 -1.69
C LEU A 441 -10.43 4.66 -1.63
N ALA A 442 -10.40 5.88 -1.13
CA ALA A 442 -11.57 6.75 -1.00
C ALA A 442 -11.99 7.39 -2.33
N SER A 443 -11.03 7.71 -3.19
CA SER A 443 -11.25 8.54 -4.38
C SER A 443 -10.32 8.15 -5.54
N PRO A 444 -10.81 8.14 -6.79
CA PRO A 444 -9.95 7.95 -7.95
C PRO A 444 -9.10 9.20 -8.30
N ILE A 445 -9.37 10.35 -7.66
CA ILE A 445 -8.78 11.64 -8.04
C ILE A 445 -7.25 11.59 -8.13
N PRO A 446 -6.49 11.01 -7.20
CA PRO A 446 -5.03 10.97 -7.30
C PRO A 446 -4.51 10.29 -8.58
N ALA A 447 -5.28 9.38 -9.16
CA ALA A 447 -4.94 8.61 -10.36
C ALA A 447 -5.66 9.10 -11.63
N THR A 448 -6.34 10.25 -11.60
CA THR A 448 -6.94 10.81 -12.82
C THR A 448 -5.90 11.51 -13.68
N ASP A 449 -6.14 11.51 -14.99
CA ASP A 449 -5.39 12.30 -15.96
C ASP A 449 -5.75 13.80 -15.92
N ALA A 450 -5.18 14.61 -16.81
CA ALA A 450 -5.45 16.03 -16.87
C ALA A 450 -6.91 16.38 -17.22
N ASN A 451 -7.64 15.46 -17.84
CA ASN A 451 -9.08 15.60 -18.14
C ASN A 451 -9.97 15.12 -16.99
N GLY A 452 -9.39 14.70 -15.87
CA GLY A 452 -10.14 14.16 -14.74
C GLY A 452 -10.66 12.74 -14.94
N MET A 453 -10.14 12.01 -15.91
CA MET A 453 -10.55 10.65 -16.25
C MET A 453 -9.64 9.62 -15.60
N SER A 454 -10.23 8.56 -15.04
CA SER A 454 -9.53 7.35 -14.62
C SER A 454 -10.38 6.13 -14.89
N SER A 455 -9.84 5.18 -15.62
CA SER A 455 -10.45 3.86 -15.85
C SER A 455 -9.66 2.73 -15.19
N ALA A 456 -8.61 3.07 -14.44
CA ALA A 456 -7.80 2.09 -13.73
C ALA A 456 -8.58 1.43 -12.60
N ALA A 457 -8.44 0.12 -12.44
CA ALA A 457 -8.91 -0.59 -11.26
C ALA A 457 -8.26 -0.03 -9.99
N VAL A 458 -8.93 -0.12 -8.86
CA VAL A 458 -8.41 0.37 -7.58
C VAL A 458 -7.08 -0.28 -7.23
N ILE A 459 -6.93 -1.56 -7.53
CA ILE A 459 -5.68 -2.29 -7.29
C ILE A 459 -4.50 -1.70 -8.09
N ASP A 460 -4.74 -1.29 -9.34
CA ASP A 460 -3.71 -0.67 -10.18
C ASP A 460 -3.31 0.71 -9.66
N GLN A 461 -4.30 1.47 -9.14
CA GLN A 461 -4.04 2.77 -8.53
C GLN A 461 -3.18 2.64 -7.26
N VAL A 462 -3.54 1.71 -6.38
CA VAL A 462 -2.77 1.42 -5.15
C VAL A 462 -1.37 0.91 -5.51
N GLN A 463 -1.25 0.01 -6.48
CA GLN A 463 0.03 -0.49 -6.96
C GLN A 463 0.91 0.63 -7.56
N SER A 464 0.30 1.57 -8.27
CA SER A 464 1.01 2.72 -8.83
C SER A 464 1.67 3.57 -7.75
N LEU A 465 0.95 3.87 -6.66
CA LEU A 465 1.51 4.55 -5.50
C LEU A 465 2.70 3.78 -4.92
N TYR A 466 2.57 2.46 -4.76
CA TYR A 466 3.64 1.61 -4.22
C TYR A 466 4.88 1.57 -5.10
N ILE A 467 4.72 1.46 -6.42
CA ILE A 467 5.84 1.50 -7.35
C ILE A 467 6.64 2.78 -7.15
N GLY A 468 5.97 3.92 -7.03
CA GLY A 468 6.61 5.19 -6.76
C GLY A 468 7.35 5.22 -5.43
N VAL A 469 6.70 4.79 -4.33
CA VAL A 469 7.29 4.82 -2.99
C VAL A 469 8.48 3.87 -2.86
N VAL A 470 8.36 2.65 -3.40
CA VAL A 470 9.36 1.59 -3.21
C VAL A 470 10.49 1.67 -4.24
N PHE A 471 10.19 1.94 -5.50
CA PHE A 471 11.17 1.85 -6.60
C PHE A 471 11.57 3.21 -7.20
N GLY A 472 10.85 4.28 -6.90
CA GLY A 472 11.19 5.64 -7.31
C GLY A 472 10.77 6.04 -8.73
N ALA A 473 11.13 7.27 -9.13
CA ALA A 473 10.64 7.92 -10.35
C ALA A 473 11.00 7.20 -11.66
N GLY A 474 12.16 6.56 -11.72
CA GLY A 474 12.60 5.82 -12.91
C GLY A 474 11.60 4.71 -13.27
N GLN A 475 11.15 3.96 -12.28
CA GLN A 475 10.17 2.89 -12.49
C GLN A 475 8.79 3.43 -12.91
N CYS A 476 8.41 4.63 -12.47
CA CYS A 476 7.16 5.26 -12.92
C CYS A 476 7.16 5.50 -14.43
N TYR A 477 8.30 5.91 -14.99
CA TYR A 477 8.43 6.10 -16.42
C TYR A 477 8.37 4.76 -17.17
N ASP A 478 9.16 3.79 -16.74
CA ASP A 478 9.28 2.49 -17.42
C ASP A 478 7.98 1.68 -17.37
N PHE A 479 7.29 1.72 -16.22
CA PHE A 479 6.07 0.95 -15.98
C PHE A 479 4.87 1.46 -16.76
N TYR A 480 4.75 2.79 -16.90
CA TYR A 480 3.61 3.47 -17.50
C TYR A 480 3.97 4.18 -18.82
N SER A 481 5.12 3.86 -19.43
CA SER A 481 5.41 4.26 -20.81
C SER A 481 4.49 3.48 -21.76
N SER A 482 3.58 4.17 -22.39
CA SER A 482 2.76 3.66 -23.49
C SER A 482 3.52 3.66 -24.79
#